data_db647223bf51bf2f229c909d4e80ede7
#
_entry.id   db647223bf51bf2f229c909d4e80ede7
#
_cell.length_a   1.000
_cell.length_b   1.000
_cell.length_c   1.000
_cell.angle_alpha   90.00
_cell.angle_beta   90.00
_cell.angle_gamma   90.00
#
_symmetry.space_group_name_H-M   'P 1'
#
loop_
_entity.id
_entity.type
_entity.pdbx_description
1 polymer ?
#
loop_
_entity_poly.entity_id
_entity_poly.type
_entity_poly.pdbx_seq_one_letter_code
_entity_poly.pdbx_strand_id
1 'polypeptide(L)'
;TPRTLDTKRVTLLGKGRHKLQGIMNVIEKPFWLQSPEDRRREITTDDFFVDLCLPADEVKKKVEVGDPIVWHGPFFLAGDCAVSKAMDDRVGVYVMLEAMKKVKNNTHDIYAVGSVQEEVGLRGAITSAYNIDPDIGIACDIMGALDVPGCAEQDAITFLGKGIALGVKDGHTIADPALVNEFRKIATRHKIPFQIEVSPMGGTDAGAMQRAKAGSRAITLSIPTRYGHSVNETVHKTDVEAGIELLAKYLSQ
;
A
#
# COMPACT_ATOMS: atom_id res chain seq x y z
N THR A 1 7.26 6.67 8.64
CA THR A 1 7.78 7.37 9.84
C THR A 1 9.31 7.38 9.84
N PRO A 2 9.99 8.35 10.47
CA PRO A 2 11.47 8.38 10.54
C PRO A 2 12.08 7.08 11.06
N ARG A 3 11.44 6.40 12.00
CA ARG A 3 11.90 5.12 12.56
C ARG A 3 12.03 3.99 11.54
N THR A 4 11.25 4.05 10.45
CA THR A 4 11.33 3.03 9.40
C THR A 4 12.49 3.26 8.43
N LEU A 5 13.15 4.43 8.48
CA LEU A 5 14.23 4.80 7.59
C LEU A 5 15.62 4.39 8.12
N ASP A 6 15.75 4.28 9.44
CA ASP A 6 17.05 4.06 10.09
C ASP A 6 17.68 2.71 9.75
N THR A 7 19.00 2.71 9.56
CA THR A 7 19.85 1.53 9.26
C THR A 7 19.41 0.69 8.04
N LYS A 8 18.71 1.30 7.07
CA LYS A 8 18.23 0.57 5.88
C LYS A 8 19.28 0.55 4.78
N ARG A 9 19.45 -0.63 4.16
CA ARG A 9 20.16 -0.70 2.87
C ARG A 9 19.29 -0.08 1.79
N VAL A 10 19.93 0.71 0.95
CA VAL A 10 19.28 1.41 -0.16
C VAL A 10 20.04 1.24 -1.47
N THR A 11 19.33 1.40 -2.58
CA THR A 11 19.92 1.56 -3.90
C THR A 11 19.59 2.97 -4.38
N LEU A 12 20.61 3.76 -4.63
CA LEU A 12 20.51 5.08 -5.25
C LEU A 12 20.68 4.92 -6.76
N LEU A 13 19.80 5.54 -7.52
CA LEU A 13 19.81 5.56 -8.99
C LEU A 13 20.40 6.90 -9.46
N GLY A 14 21.72 6.96 -9.51
CA GLY A 14 22.47 8.16 -9.86
C GLY A 14 22.56 8.44 -11.36
N LYS A 15 23.33 9.48 -11.69
CA LYS A 15 23.60 9.93 -13.06
C LYS A 15 23.96 8.77 -13.99
N GLY A 16 23.48 8.83 -15.22
CA GLY A 16 23.76 7.77 -16.20
C GLY A 16 23.18 6.41 -15.85
N ARG A 17 22.19 6.35 -14.95
CA ARG A 17 21.55 5.13 -14.42
C ARG A 17 22.50 4.24 -13.62
N HIS A 18 23.55 4.79 -13.02
CA HIS A 18 24.39 4.05 -12.09
C HIS A 18 23.59 3.62 -10.87
N LYS A 19 23.62 2.33 -10.56
CA LYS A 19 23.03 1.78 -9.32
C LYS A 19 24.11 1.76 -8.25
N LEU A 20 23.98 2.63 -7.25
CA LEU A 20 24.90 2.71 -6.12
C LEU A 20 24.22 2.10 -4.90
N GLN A 21 24.93 1.22 -4.21
CA GLN A 21 24.47 0.67 -2.94
C GLN A 21 24.88 1.59 -1.80
N GLY A 22 24.01 1.81 -0.85
CA GLY A 22 24.27 2.66 0.30
C GLY A 22 23.51 2.20 1.55
N ILE A 23 23.81 2.89 2.63
CA ILE A 23 23.16 2.70 3.93
C ILE A 23 22.53 4.04 4.32
N MET A 24 21.22 4.05 4.51
CA MET A 24 20.51 5.19 5.07
C MET A 24 20.64 5.15 6.59
N ASN A 25 21.01 6.24 7.20
CA ASN A 25 21.23 6.32 8.64
C ASN A 25 20.94 7.71 9.16
N VAL A 26 20.76 7.85 10.46
CA VAL A 26 20.51 9.12 11.15
C VAL A 26 21.82 9.86 11.40
N ILE A 27 21.80 11.18 11.27
CA ILE A 27 22.90 12.08 11.64
C ILE A 27 22.93 12.22 13.16
N GLU A 28 23.50 11.26 13.83
CA GLU A 28 23.64 11.25 15.28
C GLU A 28 24.91 10.55 15.74
N LYS A 29 25.28 10.79 17.01
CA LYS A 29 26.35 10.02 17.64
C LYS A 29 25.94 8.56 17.83
N PRO A 30 26.86 7.62 17.76
CA PRO A 30 26.60 6.25 18.19
C PRO A 30 25.99 6.20 19.60
N PHE A 31 25.05 5.28 19.83
CA PHE A 31 24.26 5.20 21.06
C PHE A 31 25.09 5.30 22.36
N TRP A 32 26.27 4.67 22.38
CA TRP A 32 27.16 4.69 23.54
C TRP A 32 27.88 6.03 23.80
N LEU A 33 27.81 6.97 22.86
CA LEU A 33 28.33 8.33 22.97
C LEU A 33 27.24 9.38 23.16
N GLN A 34 25.98 8.97 23.14
CA GLN A 34 24.83 9.87 23.27
C GLN A 34 24.61 10.28 24.73
N SER A 35 24.42 11.57 24.95
CA SER A 35 23.91 12.09 26.21
C SER A 35 22.43 11.77 26.42
N PRO A 36 21.89 11.92 27.64
CA PRO A 36 20.45 11.79 27.86
C PRO A 36 19.59 12.75 27.01
N GLU A 37 20.12 13.90 26.63
CA GLU A 37 19.46 14.85 25.74
C GLU A 37 19.46 14.37 24.29
N ASP A 38 20.60 13.88 23.78
CA ASP A 38 20.71 13.30 22.45
C ASP A 38 19.65 12.19 22.25
N ARG A 39 19.45 11.34 23.26
CA ARG A 39 18.48 10.22 23.23
C ARG A 39 17.01 10.62 23.25
N ARG A 40 16.70 11.85 23.70
CA ARG A 40 15.33 12.37 23.75
C ARG A 40 14.97 13.18 22.51
N ARG A 41 15.94 13.48 21.68
CA ARG A 41 15.75 14.25 20.47
C ARG A 41 14.76 13.53 19.56
N GLU A 42 13.76 14.25 19.07
CA GLU A 42 12.90 13.76 18.01
C GLU A 42 13.66 13.75 16.69
N ILE A 43 13.63 12.60 16.01
CA ILE A 43 14.28 12.41 14.71
C ILE A 43 13.26 12.75 13.63
N THR A 44 13.64 13.62 12.71
CA THR A 44 12.86 14.05 11.55
C THR A 44 13.45 13.46 10.27
N THR A 45 12.77 13.62 9.15
CA THR A 45 13.29 13.18 7.83
C THR A 45 14.55 13.91 7.40
N ASP A 46 14.76 15.13 7.88
CA ASP A 46 15.92 15.96 7.55
C ASP A 46 17.20 15.50 8.27
N ASP A 47 17.06 14.63 9.25
CA ASP A 47 18.17 14.06 10.00
C ASP A 47 18.84 12.86 9.32
N PHE A 48 18.39 12.47 8.15
CA PHE A 48 18.92 11.28 7.47
C PHE A 48 19.97 11.62 6.42
N PHE A 49 20.92 10.71 6.26
CA PHE A 49 21.87 10.71 5.16
C PHE A 49 22.01 9.31 4.57
N VAL A 50 22.57 9.24 3.38
CA VAL A 50 22.94 7.96 2.75
C VAL A 50 24.46 7.89 2.63
N ASP A 51 25.04 6.93 3.32
CA ASP A 51 26.44 6.60 3.18
C ASP A 51 26.62 5.64 1.99
N LEU A 52 27.35 6.11 0.98
CA LEU A 52 27.70 5.31 -0.21
C LEU A 52 29.07 4.65 -0.08
N CYS A 53 29.80 4.88 1.00
CA CYS A 53 31.17 4.41 1.23
C CYS A 53 32.12 4.79 0.07
N LEU A 54 31.92 5.96 -0.55
CA LEU A 54 32.70 6.49 -1.65
C LEU A 54 33.36 7.82 -1.27
N PRO A 55 34.53 8.15 -1.86
CA PRO A 55 35.11 9.49 -1.72
C PRO A 55 34.16 10.57 -2.25
N ALA A 56 34.17 11.74 -1.62
CA ALA A 56 33.27 12.85 -1.94
C ALA A 56 33.28 13.23 -3.44
N ASP A 57 34.46 13.23 -4.05
CA ASP A 57 34.59 13.57 -5.48
C ASP A 57 33.96 12.53 -6.41
N GLU A 58 33.94 11.25 -6.01
CA GLU A 58 33.24 10.20 -6.75
C GLU A 58 31.73 10.33 -6.57
N VAL A 59 31.25 10.66 -5.38
CA VAL A 59 29.83 10.94 -5.13
C VAL A 59 29.34 12.09 -6.01
N LYS A 60 30.05 13.24 -6.02
CA LYS A 60 29.70 14.42 -6.83
C LYS A 60 29.62 14.13 -8.34
N LYS A 61 30.44 13.20 -8.83
CA LYS A 61 30.40 12.78 -10.25
C LYS A 61 29.19 11.92 -10.58
N LYS A 62 28.73 11.10 -9.63
CA LYS A 62 27.74 10.03 -9.88
C LYS A 62 26.35 10.37 -9.39
N VAL A 63 26.22 11.35 -8.49
CA VAL A 63 24.96 11.66 -7.78
C VAL A 63 24.63 13.14 -7.94
N GLU A 64 23.34 13.43 -8.01
CA GLU A 64 22.81 14.79 -7.95
C GLU A 64 21.51 14.86 -7.15
N VAL A 65 21.14 16.07 -6.76
CA VAL A 65 19.87 16.29 -6.06
C VAL A 65 18.70 15.93 -6.97
N GLY A 66 17.77 15.10 -6.46
CA GLY A 66 16.65 14.59 -7.23
C GLY A 66 16.83 13.13 -7.69
N ASP A 67 18.02 12.55 -7.55
CA ASP A 67 18.24 11.14 -7.84
C ASP A 67 17.41 10.25 -6.86
N PRO A 68 16.62 9.29 -7.36
CA PRO A 68 15.76 8.48 -6.53
C PRO A 68 16.54 7.45 -5.72
N ILE A 69 16.07 7.22 -4.50
CA ILE A 69 16.61 6.21 -3.58
C ILE A 69 15.52 5.19 -3.31
N VAL A 70 15.85 3.91 -3.43
CA VAL A 70 14.93 2.79 -3.22
C VAL A 70 15.44 1.90 -2.10
N TRP A 71 14.60 1.56 -1.15
CA TRP A 71 14.92 0.60 -0.10
C TRP A 71 15.22 -0.80 -0.65
N HIS A 72 16.14 -1.47 -0.04
CA HIS A 72 16.38 -2.89 -0.26
C HIS A 72 15.46 -3.70 0.68
N GLY A 73 14.53 -4.44 0.11
CA GLY A 73 13.59 -5.31 0.82
C GLY A 73 13.29 -6.53 -0.06
N PRO A 74 14.05 -7.64 0.09
CA PRO A 74 13.84 -8.83 -0.73
C PRO A 74 12.52 -9.50 -0.35
N PHE A 75 11.89 -10.12 -1.35
CA PHE A 75 10.73 -10.97 -1.14
C PHE A 75 11.13 -12.28 -0.43
N PHE A 76 10.33 -12.70 0.54
CA PHE A 76 10.41 -14.04 1.13
C PHE A 76 9.04 -14.49 1.65
N LEU A 77 8.91 -15.80 1.90
CA LEU A 77 7.74 -16.39 2.52
C LEU A 77 8.02 -16.70 3.99
N ALA A 78 7.06 -16.38 4.86
CA ALA A 78 7.07 -16.68 6.28
C ALA A 78 5.76 -17.41 6.65
N GLY A 79 5.78 -18.74 6.66
CA GLY A 79 4.55 -19.53 6.76
C GLY A 79 3.62 -19.25 5.58
N ASP A 80 2.37 -18.91 5.87
CA ASP A 80 1.37 -18.55 4.86
C ASP A 80 1.38 -17.05 4.50
N CYS A 81 2.42 -16.33 4.93
CA CYS A 81 2.57 -14.91 4.63
C CYS A 81 3.65 -14.67 3.58
N ALA A 82 3.41 -13.68 2.73
CA ALA A 82 4.39 -13.10 1.83
C ALA A 82 4.88 -11.78 2.41
N VAL A 83 6.19 -11.59 2.41
CA VAL A 83 6.86 -10.41 2.99
C VAL A 83 7.72 -9.75 1.93
N SER A 84 7.53 -8.45 1.73
CA SER A 84 8.38 -7.62 0.86
C SER A 84 8.14 -6.15 1.14
N LYS A 85 8.98 -5.31 0.59
CA LYS A 85 8.66 -3.88 0.43
C LYS A 85 7.65 -3.69 -0.70
N ALA A 86 6.92 -2.58 -0.68
CA ALA A 86 6.00 -2.17 -1.74
C ALA A 86 4.93 -3.25 -2.07
N MET A 87 4.48 -4.01 -1.04
CA MET A 87 3.19 -4.69 -1.13
C MET A 87 2.09 -3.65 -1.30
N ASP A 88 2.25 -2.54 -0.66
CA ASP A 88 1.54 -1.29 -0.89
C ASP A 88 2.11 -0.57 -2.13
N ASP A 89 1.40 -0.49 -3.29
CA ASP A 89 0.20 -1.33 -3.49
C ASP A 89 0.38 -2.30 -4.66
N ARG A 90 1.51 -2.99 -4.72
CA ARG A 90 1.71 -4.03 -5.73
C ARG A 90 0.81 -5.24 -5.53
N VAL A 91 0.37 -5.50 -4.30
CA VAL A 91 -0.53 -6.62 -4.02
C VAL A 91 -1.94 -6.33 -4.52
N GLY A 92 -2.43 -5.10 -4.44
CA GLY A 92 -3.71 -4.72 -5.04
C GLY A 92 -3.67 -4.79 -6.57
N VAL A 93 -2.57 -4.35 -7.20
CA VAL A 93 -2.36 -4.55 -8.65
C VAL A 93 -2.36 -6.04 -9.00
N TYR A 94 -1.71 -6.88 -8.20
CA TYR A 94 -1.71 -8.34 -8.41
C TYR A 94 -3.12 -8.93 -8.29
N VAL A 95 -3.87 -8.55 -7.26
CA VAL A 95 -5.28 -8.96 -7.06
C VAL A 95 -6.13 -8.57 -8.27
N MET A 96 -6.02 -7.33 -8.72
CA MET A 96 -6.72 -6.83 -9.90
C MET A 96 -6.40 -7.67 -11.15
N LEU A 97 -5.13 -7.88 -11.46
CA LEU A 97 -4.71 -8.60 -12.66
C LEU A 97 -5.13 -10.09 -12.63
N GLU A 98 -4.99 -10.75 -11.48
CA GLU A 98 -5.40 -12.16 -11.35
C GLU A 98 -6.93 -12.31 -11.37
N ALA A 99 -7.68 -11.36 -10.82
CA ALA A 99 -9.12 -11.33 -10.92
C ALA A 99 -9.58 -11.18 -12.39
N MET A 100 -8.99 -10.24 -13.13
CA MET A 100 -9.29 -10.03 -14.55
C MET A 100 -9.09 -11.28 -15.40
N LYS A 101 -8.08 -12.10 -15.11
CA LYS A 101 -7.88 -13.40 -15.82
C LYS A 101 -9.01 -14.40 -15.59
N LYS A 102 -9.76 -14.25 -14.48
CA LYS A 102 -10.85 -15.13 -14.08
C LYS A 102 -12.24 -14.62 -14.48
N VAL A 103 -12.35 -13.39 -14.97
CA VAL A 103 -13.64 -12.81 -15.40
C VAL A 103 -14.25 -13.63 -16.54
N LYS A 104 -15.54 -13.93 -16.40
CA LYS A 104 -16.33 -14.68 -17.39
C LYS A 104 -17.68 -14.01 -17.59
N ASN A 105 -18.14 -13.96 -18.84
CA ASN A 105 -19.49 -13.51 -19.18
C ASN A 105 -19.87 -12.12 -18.65
N ASN A 106 -18.90 -11.20 -18.57
CA ASN A 106 -19.17 -9.84 -18.12
C ASN A 106 -20.05 -9.09 -19.14
N THR A 107 -20.89 -8.20 -18.64
CA THR A 107 -21.78 -7.33 -19.42
C THR A 107 -21.41 -5.85 -19.35
N HIS A 108 -20.28 -5.55 -18.72
CA HIS A 108 -19.79 -4.19 -18.47
C HIS A 108 -18.45 -3.92 -19.16
N ASP A 109 -18.19 -2.67 -19.49
CA ASP A 109 -16.84 -2.26 -19.86
C ASP A 109 -15.99 -2.17 -18.60
N ILE A 110 -14.89 -2.93 -18.57
CA ILE A 110 -13.99 -3.00 -17.41
C ILE A 110 -12.66 -2.33 -17.76
N TYR A 111 -12.29 -1.34 -16.96
CA TYR A 111 -11.03 -0.62 -17.06
C TYR A 111 -10.14 -1.00 -15.87
N ALA A 112 -9.10 -1.79 -16.11
CA ALA A 112 -8.07 -2.11 -15.12
C ALA A 112 -6.97 -1.05 -15.18
N VAL A 113 -6.86 -0.24 -14.14
CA VAL A 113 -5.95 0.92 -14.10
C VAL A 113 -4.90 0.72 -13.01
N GLY A 114 -3.62 0.67 -13.39
CA GLY A 114 -2.51 0.82 -12.46
C GLY A 114 -2.20 2.31 -12.29
N SER A 115 -2.77 2.93 -11.27
CA SER A 115 -2.57 4.35 -11.01
C SER A 115 -1.17 4.65 -10.50
N VAL A 116 -0.73 5.88 -10.69
CA VAL A 116 0.56 6.37 -10.21
C VAL A 116 0.36 7.47 -9.18
N GLN A 117 1.33 7.61 -8.27
CA GLN A 117 1.35 8.71 -7.29
C GLN A 117 0.11 8.72 -6.38
N GLU A 118 -0.32 7.53 -5.95
CA GLU A 118 -1.38 7.39 -4.96
C GLU A 118 -0.97 8.02 -3.63
N GLU A 119 0.20 7.65 -3.09
CA GLU A 119 0.80 8.05 -1.81
C GLU A 119 1.03 9.56 -1.62
N VAL A 120 0.93 10.34 -2.68
CA VAL A 120 1.13 11.79 -2.69
C VAL A 120 -0.14 12.56 -3.11
N GLY A 121 -1.30 11.91 -3.01
CA GLY A 121 -2.60 12.54 -3.18
C GLY A 121 -3.43 12.01 -4.36
N LEU A 122 -3.44 10.69 -4.60
CA LEU A 122 -4.33 9.99 -5.54
C LEU A 122 -4.25 10.51 -6.98
N ARG A 123 -3.07 11.02 -7.39
CA ARG A 123 -2.94 11.84 -8.61
C ARG A 123 -3.28 11.09 -9.88
N GLY A 124 -2.84 9.83 -9.98
CA GLY A 124 -3.16 8.97 -11.12
C GLY A 124 -4.64 8.64 -11.20
N ALA A 125 -5.26 8.32 -10.06
CA ALA A 125 -6.69 8.01 -9.99
C ALA A 125 -7.58 9.22 -10.32
N ILE A 126 -7.21 10.43 -9.87
CA ILE A 126 -7.93 11.66 -10.21
C ILE A 126 -8.03 11.83 -11.73
N THR A 127 -6.91 11.65 -12.43
CA THR A 127 -6.86 11.87 -13.88
C THR A 127 -7.48 10.74 -14.67
N SER A 128 -7.26 9.49 -14.27
CA SER A 128 -7.84 8.32 -14.93
C SER A 128 -9.35 8.25 -14.74
N ALA A 129 -9.85 8.46 -13.52
CA ALA A 129 -11.28 8.49 -13.25
C ALA A 129 -12.00 9.62 -14.00
N TYR A 130 -11.37 10.80 -14.08
CA TYR A 130 -11.92 11.89 -14.87
C TYR A 130 -12.05 11.52 -16.36
N ASN A 131 -11.06 10.83 -16.92
CA ASN A 131 -11.06 10.47 -18.34
C ASN A 131 -12.02 9.31 -18.66
N ILE A 132 -12.07 8.29 -17.79
CA ILE A 132 -12.90 7.09 -17.96
C ILE A 132 -14.37 7.40 -17.65
N ASP A 133 -14.64 8.23 -16.63
CA ASP A 133 -15.99 8.55 -16.13
C ASP A 133 -16.78 7.31 -15.69
N PRO A 134 -16.27 6.55 -14.73
CA PRO A 134 -16.84 5.24 -14.38
C PRO A 134 -18.15 5.40 -13.57
N ASP A 135 -19.12 4.52 -13.81
CA ASP A 135 -20.32 4.40 -12.96
C ASP A 135 -19.97 3.80 -11.59
N ILE A 136 -18.97 2.91 -11.58
CA ILE A 136 -18.50 2.19 -10.37
C ILE A 136 -16.98 2.23 -10.32
N GLY A 137 -16.44 2.72 -9.21
CA GLY A 137 -15.04 2.69 -8.87
C GLY A 137 -14.73 1.64 -7.80
N ILE A 138 -13.76 0.76 -8.09
CA ILE A 138 -13.28 -0.23 -7.13
C ILE A 138 -11.78 -0.02 -6.96
N ALA A 139 -11.35 0.42 -5.78
CA ALA A 139 -9.94 0.42 -5.44
C ALA A 139 -9.55 -0.94 -4.88
N CYS A 140 -8.43 -1.47 -5.35
CA CYS A 140 -7.74 -2.58 -4.69
C CYS A 140 -6.54 -1.96 -4.00
N ASP A 141 -6.48 -2.04 -2.68
CA ASP A 141 -5.48 -1.35 -1.88
C ASP A 141 -5.15 -2.16 -0.64
N ILE A 142 -4.25 -1.70 0.20
CA ILE A 142 -3.99 -2.32 1.50
C ILE A 142 -4.78 -1.66 2.62
N MET A 143 -4.89 -2.35 3.76
CA MET A 143 -5.30 -1.78 5.04
C MET A 143 -4.49 -2.36 6.18
N GLY A 144 -4.08 -1.50 7.10
CA GLY A 144 -3.29 -1.91 8.25
C GLY A 144 -3.94 -2.99 9.09
N ALA A 145 -3.31 -4.18 9.15
CA ALA A 145 -3.67 -5.23 10.08
C ALA A 145 -3.00 -4.92 11.42
N LEU A 146 -3.81 -4.46 12.38
CA LEU A 146 -3.34 -4.05 13.71
C LEU A 146 -3.41 -5.20 14.74
N ASP A 147 -3.34 -6.42 14.28
CA ASP A 147 -3.31 -7.65 15.08
C ASP A 147 -1.89 -8.00 15.55
N VAL A 148 -1.17 -7.00 16.04
CA VAL A 148 0.22 -7.10 16.51
C VAL A 148 0.32 -6.73 17.99
N PRO A 149 1.36 -7.21 18.72
CA PRO A 149 1.57 -6.83 20.10
C PRO A 149 1.61 -5.31 20.28
N GLY A 150 0.89 -4.80 21.28
CA GLY A 150 0.79 -3.38 21.58
C GLY A 150 -0.43 -2.68 20.99
N CYS A 151 -1.20 -3.33 20.11
CA CYS A 151 -2.51 -2.86 19.67
C CYS A 151 -3.62 -3.53 20.50
N ALA A 152 -4.62 -2.74 20.94
CA ALA A 152 -5.79 -3.29 21.58
C ALA A 152 -6.74 -3.85 20.50
N GLU A 153 -7.49 -4.91 20.84
CA GLU A 153 -8.39 -5.57 19.88
C GLU A 153 -9.43 -4.61 19.29
N GLN A 154 -9.91 -3.68 20.10
CA GLN A 154 -10.88 -2.66 19.69
C GLN A 154 -10.32 -1.64 18.69
N ASP A 155 -9.01 -1.51 18.61
CA ASP A 155 -8.33 -0.58 17.69
C ASP A 155 -7.96 -1.26 16.37
N ALA A 156 -8.13 -2.59 16.30
CA ALA A 156 -7.81 -3.35 15.10
C ALA A 156 -8.87 -3.09 14.02
N ILE A 157 -8.42 -2.54 12.89
CA ILE A 157 -9.26 -2.26 11.71
C ILE A 157 -9.45 -3.53 10.91
N THR A 158 -8.34 -4.25 10.66
CA THR A 158 -8.33 -5.54 9.96
C THR A 158 -7.42 -6.54 10.67
N PHE A 159 -7.59 -7.81 10.35
CA PHE A 159 -6.83 -8.93 10.88
C PHE A 159 -6.24 -9.75 9.74
N LEU A 160 -4.99 -10.13 9.85
CA LEU A 160 -4.31 -10.97 8.86
C LEU A 160 -4.93 -12.38 8.82
N GLY A 161 -5.15 -12.92 7.62
CA GLY A 161 -5.69 -14.27 7.43
C GLY A 161 -7.20 -14.40 7.65
N LYS A 162 -7.92 -13.30 7.80
CA LYS A 162 -9.39 -13.29 7.97
C LYS A 162 -10.16 -12.96 6.69
N GLY A 163 -9.48 -12.88 5.57
CA GLY A 163 -10.05 -12.59 4.26
C GLY A 163 -9.95 -11.12 3.89
N ILE A 164 -10.39 -10.82 2.67
CA ILE A 164 -10.40 -9.47 2.12
C ILE A 164 -11.27 -8.53 2.95
N ALA A 165 -10.84 -7.29 3.13
CA ALA A 165 -11.64 -6.30 3.83
C ALA A 165 -12.50 -5.49 2.83
N LEU A 166 -13.76 -5.26 3.19
CA LEU A 166 -14.70 -4.40 2.47
C LEU A 166 -14.70 -3.04 3.14
N GLY A 167 -14.10 -2.06 2.49
CA GLY A 167 -14.02 -0.69 2.99
C GLY A 167 -15.38 -0.01 3.00
N VAL A 168 -15.92 0.22 4.20
CA VAL A 168 -17.18 0.96 4.39
C VAL A 168 -16.89 2.44 4.52
N LYS A 169 -15.81 2.80 5.24
CA LYS A 169 -15.44 4.19 5.48
C LYS A 169 -13.95 4.30 5.75
N ASP A 170 -13.32 5.30 5.16
CA ASP A 170 -11.99 5.79 5.51
C ASP A 170 -11.97 7.33 5.65
N GLY A 171 -10.80 7.97 5.62
CA GLY A 171 -10.67 9.44 5.70
C GLY A 171 -11.14 10.18 4.43
N HIS A 172 -11.18 9.52 3.29
CA HIS A 172 -11.50 10.13 1.99
C HIS A 172 -12.82 9.63 1.39
N THR A 173 -13.32 8.47 1.82
CA THR A 173 -14.43 7.76 1.20
C THR A 173 -15.46 7.31 2.24
N ILE A 174 -16.72 7.43 1.89
CA ILE A 174 -17.81 6.63 2.46
C ILE A 174 -18.33 5.81 1.29
N ALA A 175 -18.13 4.51 1.35
CA ALA A 175 -18.51 3.59 0.28
C ALA A 175 -20.02 3.59 0.04
N ASP A 176 -20.44 3.34 -1.19
CA ASP A 176 -21.86 3.16 -1.51
C ASP A 176 -22.43 1.94 -0.77
N PRO A 177 -23.45 2.10 0.10
CA PRO A 177 -23.96 1.01 0.93
C PRO A 177 -24.54 -0.15 0.11
N ALA A 178 -25.13 0.12 -1.07
CA ALA A 178 -25.66 -0.93 -1.92
C ALA A 178 -24.51 -1.74 -2.54
N LEU A 179 -23.45 -1.08 -2.97
CA LEU A 179 -22.25 -1.73 -3.49
C LEU A 179 -21.57 -2.60 -2.43
N VAL A 180 -21.39 -2.10 -1.20
CA VAL A 180 -20.89 -2.90 -0.07
C VAL A 180 -21.74 -4.15 0.14
N ASN A 181 -23.06 -4.00 0.10
CA ASN A 181 -24.01 -5.12 0.31
C ASN A 181 -23.94 -6.14 -0.86
N GLU A 182 -23.72 -5.69 -2.07
CA GLU A 182 -23.48 -6.56 -3.23
C GLU A 182 -22.24 -7.44 -3.01
N PHE A 183 -21.11 -6.85 -2.64
CA PHE A 183 -19.88 -7.58 -2.32
C PHE A 183 -20.08 -8.58 -1.17
N ARG A 184 -20.76 -8.18 -0.09
CA ARG A 184 -21.10 -9.06 1.04
C ARG A 184 -21.93 -10.27 0.60
N LYS A 185 -22.95 -10.06 -0.23
CA LYS A 185 -23.79 -11.13 -0.77
C LYS A 185 -23.00 -12.12 -1.61
N ILE A 186 -22.10 -11.62 -2.47
CA ILE A 186 -21.24 -12.46 -3.30
C ILE A 186 -20.29 -13.28 -2.41
N ALA A 187 -19.59 -12.62 -1.49
CA ALA A 187 -18.67 -13.29 -0.57
C ALA A 187 -19.37 -14.39 0.22
N THR A 188 -20.55 -14.09 0.79
CA THR A 188 -21.35 -15.08 1.52
C THR A 188 -21.80 -16.26 0.64
N ARG A 189 -22.34 -15.96 -0.55
CA ARG A 189 -22.81 -17.00 -1.50
C ARG A 189 -21.69 -17.96 -1.92
N HIS A 190 -20.50 -17.43 -2.14
CA HIS A 190 -19.35 -18.19 -2.60
C HIS A 190 -18.43 -18.67 -1.49
N LYS A 191 -18.79 -18.40 -0.22
CA LYS A 191 -17.98 -18.76 0.97
C LYS A 191 -16.57 -18.18 0.94
N ILE A 192 -16.43 -16.98 0.38
CA ILE A 192 -15.18 -16.24 0.35
C ILE A 192 -15.01 -15.53 1.70
N PRO A 193 -13.89 -15.73 2.41
CA PRO A 193 -13.69 -15.06 3.69
C PRO A 193 -13.53 -13.55 3.47
N PHE A 194 -14.22 -12.77 4.30
CA PHE A 194 -14.16 -11.32 4.29
C PHE A 194 -14.35 -10.72 5.66
N GLN A 195 -13.92 -9.49 5.82
CA GLN A 195 -14.14 -8.67 7.02
C GLN A 195 -14.66 -7.29 6.61
N ILE A 196 -15.19 -6.54 7.57
CA ILE A 196 -15.66 -5.18 7.35
C ILE A 196 -14.61 -4.21 7.88
N GLU A 197 -14.32 -3.21 7.09
CA GLU A 197 -13.33 -2.19 7.41
C GLU A 197 -14.01 -0.84 7.67
N VAL A 198 -13.69 -0.24 8.81
CA VAL A 198 -14.02 1.16 9.13
C VAL A 198 -12.77 1.81 9.68
N SER A 199 -12.14 2.65 8.88
CA SER A 199 -10.92 3.37 9.27
C SER A 199 -11.22 4.81 9.68
N PRO A 200 -10.61 5.33 10.76
CA PRO A 200 -10.77 6.74 11.13
C PRO A 200 -10.03 7.70 10.19
N MET A 201 -9.01 7.23 9.49
CA MET A 201 -8.11 8.03 8.66
C MET A 201 -7.60 7.23 7.46
N GLY A 202 -6.71 7.83 6.68
CA GLY A 202 -6.19 7.26 5.44
C GLY A 202 -7.16 7.52 4.28
N GLY A 203 -6.92 6.86 3.18
CA GLY A 203 -7.76 6.95 1.98
C GLY A 203 -7.12 6.17 0.87
N THR A 204 -7.89 5.85 -0.15
CA THR A 204 -7.49 5.09 -1.31
C THR A 204 -7.96 5.78 -2.59
N ASP A 205 -7.60 5.24 -3.73
CA ASP A 205 -8.07 5.71 -5.04
C ASP A 205 -9.61 5.74 -5.16
N ALA A 206 -10.34 5.01 -4.31
CA ALA A 206 -11.80 5.07 -4.24
C ALA A 206 -12.31 6.50 -3.98
N GLY A 207 -11.61 7.27 -3.15
CA GLY A 207 -11.96 8.67 -2.87
C GLY A 207 -11.81 9.59 -4.09
N ALA A 208 -10.87 9.32 -4.98
CA ALA A 208 -10.72 10.04 -6.23
C ALA A 208 -11.82 9.65 -7.23
N MET A 209 -12.08 8.36 -7.39
CA MET A 209 -13.13 7.85 -8.27
C MET A 209 -14.51 8.36 -7.85
N GLN A 210 -14.83 8.32 -6.55
CA GLN A 210 -16.12 8.79 -6.02
C GLN A 210 -16.42 10.26 -6.35
N ARG A 211 -15.38 11.08 -6.49
CA ARG A 211 -15.51 12.53 -6.73
C ARG A 211 -15.21 12.94 -8.16
N ALA A 212 -14.97 12.00 -9.06
CA ALA A 212 -14.70 12.32 -10.45
C ALA A 212 -15.99 12.82 -11.15
N LYS A 213 -15.89 13.93 -11.87
CA LYS A 213 -17.00 14.56 -12.63
C LYS A 213 -18.31 14.66 -11.83
N ALA A 214 -19.33 13.88 -12.23
CA ALA A 214 -20.63 13.83 -11.55
C ALA A 214 -20.66 12.89 -10.34
N GLY A 215 -19.57 12.18 -10.11
CA GLY A 215 -19.41 11.19 -9.05
C GLY A 215 -19.75 9.78 -9.51
N SER A 216 -19.13 8.79 -8.85
CA SER A 216 -19.40 7.36 -9.06
C SER A 216 -19.63 6.65 -7.74
N ARG A 217 -20.30 5.52 -7.79
CA ARG A 217 -20.37 4.59 -6.66
C ARG A 217 -18.99 4.02 -6.45
N ALA A 218 -18.48 4.04 -5.22
CA ALA A 218 -17.11 3.57 -4.96
C ALA A 218 -17.01 2.68 -3.72
N ILE A 219 -16.03 1.78 -3.76
CA ILE A 219 -15.65 0.90 -2.65
C ILE A 219 -14.15 0.60 -2.72
N THR A 220 -13.54 0.32 -1.58
CA THR A 220 -12.21 -0.28 -1.50
C THR A 220 -12.31 -1.76 -1.13
N LEU A 221 -11.57 -2.60 -1.82
CA LEU A 221 -11.27 -3.97 -1.45
C LEU A 221 -9.85 -3.97 -0.88
N SER A 222 -9.73 -4.02 0.44
CA SER A 222 -8.45 -3.84 1.11
C SER A 222 -7.82 -5.18 1.51
N ILE A 223 -6.56 -5.35 1.16
CA ILE A 223 -5.75 -6.49 1.58
C ILE A 223 -5.17 -6.19 2.96
N PRO A 224 -5.54 -6.93 4.02
CA PRO A 224 -4.95 -6.76 5.34
C PRO A 224 -3.43 -6.89 5.29
N THR A 225 -2.72 -5.87 5.78
CA THR A 225 -1.26 -5.79 5.67
C THR A 225 -0.65 -5.34 6.98
N ARG A 226 0.26 -6.14 7.56
CA ARG A 226 1.09 -5.70 8.69
C ARG A 226 2.27 -4.89 8.20
N TYR A 227 2.73 -3.97 9.04
CA TYR A 227 3.94 -3.18 8.82
C TYR A 227 3.93 -2.36 7.53
N GLY A 228 2.76 -1.88 7.12
CA GLY A 228 2.59 -0.99 5.96
C GLY A 228 3.57 0.18 5.99
N HIS A 229 3.97 0.66 4.81
CA HIS A 229 4.97 1.71 4.61
C HIS A 229 6.35 1.34 5.20
N SER A 230 6.71 0.06 5.13
CA SER A 230 8.03 -0.43 5.56
C SER A 230 8.67 -1.35 4.51
N VAL A 231 9.87 -1.84 4.81
CA VAL A 231 10.56 -2.81 3.94
C VAL A 231 10.09 -4.26 4.15
N ASN A 232 9.23 -4.50 5.12
CA ASN A 232 8.75 -5.83 5.52
C ASN A 232 7.22 -5.89 5.57
N GLU A 233 6.55 -5.25 4.65
CA GLU A 233 5.09 -5.34 4.51
C GLU A 233 4.69 -6.79 4.34
N THR A 234 3.70 -7.21 5.11
CA THR A 234 3.35 -8.62 5.26
C THR A 234 1.89 -8.83 4.96
N VAL A 235 1.59 -9.67 3.98
CA VAL A 235 0.23 -10.05 3.59
C VAL A 235 0.04 -11.55 3.74
N HIS A 236 -1.18 -11.99 3.99
CA HIS A 236 -1.51 -13.41 4.12
C HIS A 236 -2.13 -13.96 2.84
N LYS A 237 -1.74 -15.15 2.44
CA LYS A 237 -2.20 -15.83 1.22
C LYS A 237 -3.73 -15.87 1.12
N THR A 238 -4.42 -16.23 2.20
CA THR A 238 -5.88 -16.32 2.24
C THR A 238 -6.55 -15.00 1.88
N ASP A 239 -6.01 -13.86 2.33
CA ASP A 239 -6.60 -12.55 2.10
C ASP A 239 -6.45 -12.14 0.63
N VAL A 240 -5.27 -12.39 0.06
CA VAL A 240 -4.99 -12.15 -1.36
C VAL A 240 -5.88 -13.02 -2.25
N GLU A 241 -5.98 -14.32 -1.97
CA GLU A 241 -6.84 -15.25 -2.71
C GLU A 241 -8.33 -14.85 -2.61
N ALA A 242 -8.78 -14.44 -1.41
CA ALA A 242 -10.13 -13.95 -1.20
C ALA A 242 -10.43 -12.69 -2.04
N GLY A 243 -9.48 -11.75 -2.09
CA GLY A 243 -9.62 -10.56 -2.93
C GLY A 243 -9.75 -10.89 -4.41
N ILE A 244 -8.90 -11.77 -4.92
CA ILE A 244 -8.94 -12.23 -6.32
C ILE A 244 -10.29 -12.88 -6.66
N GLU A 245 -10.75 -13.82 -5.82
CA GLU A 245 -12.01 -14.52 -6.06
C GLU A 245 -13.21 -13.60 -5.97
N LEU A 246 -13.25 -12.72 -4.96
CA LEU A 246 -14.36 -11.81 -4.76
C LEU A 246 -14.50 -10.82 -5.91
N LEU A 247 -13.39 -10.18 -6.31
CA LEU A 247 -13.37 -9.24 -7.43
C LEU A 247 -13.75 -9.94 -8.74
N ALA A 248 -13.20 -11.12 -9.03
CA ALA A 248 -13.54 -11.89 -10.22
C ALA A 248 -15.02 -12.27 -10.29
N LYS A 249 -15.62 -12.66 -9.15
CA LYS A 249 -17.07 -12.99 -9.07
C LYS A 249 -17.95 -11.76 -9.26
N TYR A 250 -17.53 -10.61 -8.73
CA TYR A 250 -18.24 -9.35 -8.92
C TYR A 250 -18.22 -8.94 -10.40
N LEU A 251 -17.05 -8.95 -11.04
CA LEU A 251 -16.88 -8.56 -12.43
C LEU A 251 -17.48 -9.54 -13.45
N SER A 252 -17.91 -10.71 -13.02
CA SER A 252 -18.51 -11.75 -13.88
C SER A 252 -20.06 -11.78 -13.82
N GLN A 253 -20.69 -10.69 -13.38
CA GLN A 253 -22.15 -10.57 -13.30
C GLN A 253 -22.79 -10.06 -14.57
#